data_b794f9fb9259f32d750ddf79f1ceec3c
#
_entry.id   b794f9fb9259f32d750ddf79f1ceec3c
#
_cell.length_a   1.000
_cell.length_b   1.000
_cell.length_c   1.000
_cell.angle_alpha   90.00
_cell.angle_beta   90.00
_cell.angle_gamma   90.00
#
_symmetry.space_group_name_H-M   'P 1'
#
loop_
_entity.id
_entity.type
_entity.pdbx_description
1 polymer ?
#
loop_
_entity_poly.entity_id
_entity_poly.type
_entity_poly.pdbx_seq_one_letter_code
_entity_poly.pdbx_strand_id
1 'polypeptide(L)'
;MIAAVVLAAGISSRMGRPKQTLDVEGVPMLERVLLTFRRSKVGRVVVVIGAHAEEVRSRVRFADEVIVENPKFDEGMSGSLKLGLRNVGEADAAFVALGDQPFVRPETVDRMVTAYEKTRACIVIPTYRGTRGNPVLFDRSIFPQIEGIRGDVGAKSVVRRNASEVLEVDVRDIGVLADIDTPSDLADAVGVRKRRTRGRA
;
A
#
# COMPACT_ATOMS: atom_id res chain seq x y z
N MET A 1 -17.90 -1.97 4.95
CA MET A 1 -17.01 -0.94 4.35
C MET A 1 -15.58 -1.49 4.32
N ILE A 2 -14.82 -1.23 3.24
CA ILE A 2 -13.40 -1.62 3.12
C ILE A 2 -12.53 -0.38 3.32
N ALA A 3 -11.46 -0.51 4.12
CA ALA A 3 -10.49 0.55 4.36
C ALA A 3 -9.14 0.26 3.64
N ALA A 4 -8.24 1.24 3.63
CA ALA A 4 -6.85 1.08 3.27
C ALA A 4 -5.92 1.70 4.32
N VAL A 5 -4.84 1.00 4.65
CA VAL A 5 -3.73 1.49 5.45
C VAL A 5 -2.53 1.66 4.53
N VAL A 6 -2.09 2.89 4.34
CA VAL A 6 -0.90 3.22 3.54
C VAL A 6 0.29 3.45 4.47
N LEU A 7 1.29 2.58 4.39
CA LEU A 7 2.48 2.64 5.22
C LEU A 7 3.53 3.57 4.57
N ALA A 8 3.77 4.71 5.19
CA ALA A 8 4.65 5.76 4.69
C ALA A 8 5.62 6.31 5.77
N ALA A 9 5.87 5.52 6.85
CA ALA A 9 6.67 5.95 8.01
C ALA A 9 8.19 5.72 7.86
N GLY A 10 8.64 5.08 6.78
CA GLY A 10 10.05 4.66 6.59
C GLY A 10 11.03 5.81 6.42
N ILE A 11 12.28 5.58 6.85
CA ILE A 11 13.39 6.56 6.88
C ILE A 11 13.91 6.92 5.47
N SER A 12 13.67 6.08 4.46
CA SER A 12 14.16 6.28 3.07
C SER A 12 15.69 6.41 2.95
N SER A 13 16.45 5.66 3.75
CA SER A 13 17.91 5.78 3.91
C SER A 13 18.69 5.70 2.59
N ARG A 14 18.24 4.86 1.64
CA ARG A 14 18.88 4.68 0.33
C ARG A 14 18.63 5.83 -0.66
N MET A 15 17.65 6.68 -0.40
CA MET A 15 17.26 7.79 -1.30
C MET A 15 17.92 9.13 -0.94
N GLY A 16 18.55 9.25 0.24
CA GLY A 16 19.10 10.50 0.75
C GLY A 16 18.10 11.62 1.04
N ARG A 17 16.83 11.38 0.77
CA ARG A 17 15.67 12.27 1.01
C ARG A 17 14.39 11.45 1.16
N PRO A 18 13.32 12.02 1.75
CA PRO A 18 12.05 11.31 1.91
C PRO A 18 11.49 10.85 0.57
N LYS A 19 11.40 9.55 0.34
CA LYS A 19 10.86 9.00 -0.92
C LYS A 19 9.38 9.36 -1.11
N GLN A 20 8.64 9.57 -0.03
CA GLN A 20 7.24 9.95 -0.02
C GLN A 20 6.96 11.26 -0.78
N THR A 21 7.93 12.18 -0.77
CA THR A 21 7.83 13.52 -1.40
C THR A 21 8.49 13.60 -2.77
N LEU A 22 9.06 12.50 -3.27
CA LEU A 22 9.67 12.48 -4.60
C LEU A 22 8.63 12.68 -5.69
N ASP A 23 8.98 13.50 -6.66
CA ASP A 23 8.13 13.71 -7.84
C ASP A 23 8.07 12.45 -8.71
N VAL A 24 6.85 12.00 -8.98
CA VAL A 24 6.54 10.92 -9.91
C VAL A 24 5.56 11.45 -10.94
N GLU A 25 6.07 11.84 -12.11
CA GLU A 25 5.28 12.43 -13.21
C GLU A 25 4.44 13.66 -12.75
N GLY A 26 5.07 14.58 -12.03
CA GLY A 26 4.45 15.84 -11.60
C GLY A 26 3.65 15.78 -10.30
N VAL A 27 3.66 14.64 -9.59
CA VAL A 27 2.91 14.45 -8.33
C VAL A 27 3.81 13.74 -7.30
N PRO A 28 3.81 14.14 -6.02
CA PRO A 28 4.52 13.43 -4.96
C PRO A 28 4.16 11.94 -4.92
N MET A 29 5.15 11.08 -4.71
CA MET A 29 4.99 9.63 -4.73
C MET A 29 3.85 9.14 -3.82
N LEU A 30 3.82 9.58 -2.57
CA LEU A 30 2.76 9.20 -1.63
C LEU A 30 1.39 9.69 -2.10
N GLU A 31 1.30 10.91 -2.63
CA GLU A 31 0.04 11.45 -3.17
C GLU A 31 -0.50 10.58 -4.31
N ARG A 32 0.37 10.05 -5.18
CA ARG A 32 -0.05 9.10 -6.21
C ARG A 32 -0.63 7.81 -5.64
N VAL A 33 -0.02 7.28 -4.59
CA VAL A 33 -0.58 6.11 -3.88
C VAL A 33 -1.97 6.44 -3.31
N LEU A 34 -2.12 7.61 -2.68
CA LEU A 34 -3.41 8.04 -2.13
C LEU A 34 -4.47 8.21 -3.22
N LEU A 35 -4.10 8.78 -4.37
CA LEU A 35 -4.99 8.93 -5.53
C LEU A 35 -5.52 7.59 -6.05
N THR A 36 -4.76 6.51 -5.94
CA THR A 36 -5.23 5.16 -6.27
C THR A 36 -6.42 4.76 -5.42
N PHE A 37 -6.32 4.94 -4.10
CA PHE A 37 -7.41 4.57 -3.18
C PHE A 37 -8.59 5.55 -3.24
N ARG A 38 -8.36 6.85 -3.39
CA ARG A 38 -9.43 7.86 -3.60
C ARG A 38 -10.30 7.57 -4.82
N ARG A 39 -9.72 6.95 -5.86
CA ARG A 39 -10.41 6.62 -7.13
C ARG A 39 -10.95 5.20 -7.15
N SER A 40 -10.88 4.47 -6.06
CA SER A 40 -11.34 3.10 -5.91
C SER A 40 -12.58 3.00 -5.01
N LYS A 41 -13.09 1.78 -4.83
CA LYS A 41 -14.23 1.47 -3.93
C LYS A 41 -13.87 1.45 -2.44
N VAL A 42 -12.69 1.92 -2.07
CA VAL A 42 -12.26 2.03 -0.66
C VAL A 42 -12.99 3.19 0.01
N GLY A 43 -13.63 2.94 1.15
CA GLY A 43 -14.43 3.95 1.85
C GLY A 43 -13.67 4.76 2.90
N ARG A 44 -12.47 4.32 3.31
CA ARG A 44 -11.64 5.02 4.30
C ARG A 44 -10.16 4.75 4.04
N VAL A 45 -9.35 5.80 4.05
CA VAL A 45 -7.89 5.70 3.90
C VAL A 45 -7.22 6.20 5.17
N VAL A 46 -6.33 5.39 5.73
CA VAL A 46 -5.46 5.74 6.86
C VAL A 46 -4.03 5.78 6.35
N VAL A 47 -3.34 6.87 6.58
CA VAL A 47 -1.94 7.05 6.19
C VAL A 47 -1.07 7.08 7.43
N VAL A 48 -0.12 6.17 7.54
CA VAL A 48 0.83 6.15 8.65
C VAL A 48 2.14 6.78 8.20
N ILE A 49 2.46 7.94 8.75
CA ILE A 49 3.71 8.69 8.53
C ILE A 49 4.64 8.54 9.74
N GLY A 50 5.92 8.91 9.61
CA GLY A 50 6.91 8.76 10.69
C GLY A 50 8.13 9.64 10.50
N ALA A 51 9.25 9.08 10.08
CA ALA A 51 10.58 9.74 10.06
C ALA A 51 10.63 11.16 9.46
N HIS A 52 9.75 11.48 8.52
CA HIS A 52 9.73 12.76 7.80
C HIS A 52 8.34 13.40 7.84
N ALA A 53 7.63 13.26 8.98
CA ALA A 53 6.24 13.64 9.11
C ALA A 53 5.95 15.10 8.69
N GLU A 54 6.77 16.05 9.12
CA GLU A 54 6.60 17.49 8.79
C GLU A 54 6.76 17.73 7.28
N GLU A 55 7.82 17.18 6.66
CA GLU A 55 8.05 17.35 5.22
C GLU A 55 6.94 16.68 4.41
N VAL A 56 6.51 15.51 4.80
CA VAL A 56 5.39 14.79 4.15
C VAL A 56 4.11 15.62 4.25
N ARG A 57 3.77 16.16 5.43
CA ARG A 57 2.59 17.00 5.62
C ARG A 57 2.63 18.28 4.78
N SER A 58 3.81 18.87 4.58
CA SER A 58 3.96 20.13 3.84
C SER A 58 3.91 19.96 2.33
N ARG A 59 4.30 18.78 1.80
CA ARG A 59 4.46 18.55 0.36
C ARG A 59 3.42 17.64 -0.27
N VAL A 60 2.78 16.78 0.50
CA VAL A 60 1.75 15.84 0.03
C VAL A 60 0.37 16.42 0.27
N ARG A 61 -0.50 16.39 -0.73
CA ARG A 61 -1.89 16.83 -0.60
C ARG A 61 -2.73 15.71 -0.02
N PHE A 62 -3.20 15.90 1.19
CA PHE A 62 -4.20 15.06 1.83
C PHE A 62 -5.60 15.64 1.56
N ALA A 63 -6.59 14.76 1.44
CA ALA A 63 -8.02 15.11 1.34
C ALA A 63 -8.73 14.64 2.63
N ASP A 64 -9.41 13.49 2.56
CA ASP A 64 -10.19 12.93 3.67
C ASP A 64 -9.45 11.79 4.40
N GLU A 65 -8.14 11.63 4.14
CA GLU A 65 -7.36 10.59 4.79
C GLU A 65 -7.15 10.88 6.27
N VAL A 66 -7.23 9.82 7.08
CA VAL A 66 -6.82 9.87 8.49
C VAL A 66 -5.31 9.75 8.56
N ILE A 67 -4.64 10.84 8.93
CA ILE A 67 -3.19 10.86 9.05
C ILE A 67 -2.82 10.47 10.48
N VAL A 68 -2.04 9.41 10.62
CA VAL A 68 -1.55 8.91 11.90
C VAL A 68 -0.03 8.96 11.90
N GLU A 69 0.55 9.57 12.91
CA GLU A 69 2.00 9.64 13.07
C GLU A 69 2.49 8.53 14.00
N ASN A 70 3.47 7.76 13.53
CA ASN A 70 4.15 6.76 14.34
C ASN A 70 5.46 7.37 14.88
N PRO A 71 5.55 7.76 16.15
CA PRO A 71 6.77 8.29 16.73
C PRO A 71 7.87 7.23 16.89
N LYS A 72 7.50 5.96 16.82
CA LYS A 72 8.38 4.79 16.96
C LYS A 72 8.62 4.09 15.61
N PHE A 73 8.77 4.86 14.56
CA PHE A 73 8.97 4.36 13.19
C PHE A 73 10.23 3.52 13.02
N ASP A 74 11.22 3.70 13.88
CA ASP A 74 12.50 3.00 13.93
C ASP A 74 12.42 1.60 14.58
N GLU A 75 11.34 1.31 15.33
CA GLU A 75 11.10 -0.03 15.92
C GLU A 75 10.62 -1.07 14.88
N GLY A 76 10.53 -0.69 13.61
CA GLY A 76 10.18 -1.56 12.49
C GLY A 76 8.75 -1.39 11.98
N MET A 77 8.49 -2.04 10.84
CA MET A 77 7.23 -1.89 10.08
C MET A 77 5.99 -2.34 10.88
N SER A 78 6.13 -3.32 11.79
CA SER A 78 4.98 -3.86 12.52
C SER A 78 4.25 -2.82 13.37
N GLY A 79 4.99 -1.86 13.95
CA GLY A 79 4.41 -0.74 14.72
C GLY A 79 3.48 0.12 13.86
N SER A 80 3.96 0.55 12.70
CA SER A 80 3.17 1.35 11.75
C SER A 80 1.94 0.61 11.26
N LEU A 81 2.07 -0.69 10.94
CA LEU A 81 0.96 -1.51 10.48
C LEU A 81 -0.17 -1.62 11.51
N LYS A 82 0.17 -1.93 12.77
CA LYS A 82 -0.80 -2.01 13.88
C LYS A 82 -1.48 -0.67 14.11
N LEU A 83 -0.68 0.40 14.14
CA LEU A 83 -1.19 1.75 14.35
C LEU A 83 -2.20 2.12 13.25
N GLY A 84 -1.91 1.78 11.99
CA GLY A 84 -2.82 1.99 10.87
C GLY A 84 -4.12 1.19 11.03
N LEU A 85 -4.04 -0.10 11.34
CA LEU A 85 -5.22 -0.95 11.50
C LEU A 85 -6.11 -0.55 12.68
N ARG A 86 -5.56 -0.02 13.76
CA ARG A 86 -6.36 0.52 14.89
C ARG A 86 -7.20 1.74 14.51
N ASN A 87 -6.85 2.42 13.41
CA ASN A 87 -7.52 3.64 12.95
C ASN A 87 -8.47 3.42 11.76
N VAL A 88 -8.68 2.18 11.30
CA VAL A 88 -9.62 1.90 10.19
C VAL A 88 -11.10 1.92 10.60
N GLY A 89 -11.40 2.08 11.89
CA GLY A 89 -12.78 2.09 12.41
C GLY A 89 -13.48 0.74 12.24
N GLU A 90 -14.76 0.78 11.88
CA GLU A 90 -15.63 -0.40 11.72
C GLU A 90 -15.50 -1.04 10.31
N ALA A 91 -14.31 -0.99 9.70
CA ALA A 91 -14.10 -1.64 8.41
C ALA A 91 -14.14 -3.16 8.51
N ASP A 92 -14.83 -3.84 7.57
CA ASP A 92 -14.91 -5.30 7.48
C ASP A 92 -13.59 -5.92 7.03
N ALA A 93 -12.81 -5.16 6.26
CA ALA A 93 -11.50 -5.53 5.76
C ALA A 93 -10.65 -4.29 5.50
N ALA A 94 -9.33 -4.46 5.46
CA ALA A 94 -8.42 -3.37 5.14
C ALA A 94 -7.29 -3.82 4.19
N PHE A 95 -7.03 -3.00 3.19
CA PHE A 95 -5.79 -3.09 2.43
C PHE A 95 -4.60 -2.65 3.28
N VAL A 96 -3.51 -3.36 3.15
CA VAL A 96 -2.18 -2.92 3.59
C VAL A 96 -1.39 -2.59 2.33
N ALA A 97 -1.11 -1.32 2.15
CA ALA A 97 -0.43 -0.76 0.98
C ALA A 97 0.89 -0.10 1.38
N LEU A 98 1.82 -0.06 0.46
CA LEU A 98 3.11 0.57 0.64
C LEU A 98 3.11 1.96 -0.01
N GLY A 99 3.65 2.96 0.69
CA GLY A 99 3.71 4.36 0.23
C GLY A 99 4.73 4.60 -0.90
N ASP A 100 5.44 3.56 -1.33
CA ASP A 100 6.45 3.56 -2.39
C ASP A 100 6.03 2.78 -3.66
N GLN A 101 4.75 2.42 -3.77
CA GLN A 101 4.18 1.75 -4.96
C GLN A 101 3.20 2.67 -5.72
N PRO A 102 3.68 3.74 -6.36
CA PRO A 102 2.85 4.79 -6.97
C PRO A 102 2.17 4.36 -8.28
N PHE A 103 2.40 3.14 -8.76
CA PHE A 103 1.92 2.68 -10.07
C PHE A 103 0.79 1.65 -9.98
N VAL A 104 0.34 1.28 -8.80
CA VAL A 104 -0.88 0.47 -8.61
C VAL A 104 -2.09 1.24 -9.13
N ARG A 105 -2.95 0.57 -9.89
CA ARG A 105 -4.12 1.18 -10.51
C ARG A 105 -5.38 1.02 -9.66
N PRO A 106 -6.30 2.00 -9.67
CA PRO A 106 -7.59 1.90 -8.98
C PRO A 106 -8.40 0.66 -9.38
N GLU A 107 -8.37 0.29 -10.67
CA GLU A 107 -9.08 -0.90 -11.19
C GLU A 107 -8.55 -2.20 -10.58
N THR A 108 -7.27 -2.24 -10.21
CA THR A 108 -6.68 -3.37 -9.48
C THR A 108 -7.27 -3.49 -8.08
N VAL A 109 -7.36 -2.37 -7.37
CA VAL A 109 -7.97 -2.31 -6.04
C VAL A 109 -9.45 -2.73 -6.12
N ASP A 110 -10.21 -2.19 -7.08
CA ASP A 110 -11.64 -2.50 -7.27
C ASP A 110 -11.86 -3.98 -7.62
N ARG A 111 -10.97 -4.58 -8.39
CA ARG A 111 -11.02 -6.00 -8.71
C ARG A 111 -10.82 -6.86 -7.47
N MET A 112 -9.88 -6.47 -6.59
CA MET A 112 -9.64 -7.16 -5.33
C MET A 112 -10.81 -6.99 -4.36
N VAL A 113 -11.40 -5.78 -4.27
CA VAL A 113 -12.64 -5.53 -3.50
C VAL A 113 -13.75 -6.45 -3.97
N THR A 114 -13.98 -6.52 -5.28
CA THR A 114 -15.03 -7.38 -5.85
C THR A 114 -14.78 -8.87 -5.57
N ALA A 115 -13.53 -9.32 -5.61
CA ALA A 115 -13.17 -10.69 -5.28
C ALA A 115 -13.43 -11.01 -3.79
N TYR A 116 -13.04 -10.10 -2.89
CA TYR A 116 -13.30 -10.23 -1.46
C TYR A 116 -14.80 -10.25 -1.15
N GLU A 117 -15.59 -9.34 -1.73
CA GLU A 117 -17.05 -9.27 -1.51
C GLU A 117 -17.76 -10.56 -1.91
N LYS A 118 -17.30 -11.23 -2.96
CA LYS A 118 -17.85 -12.50 -3.45
C LYS A 118 -17.46 -13.70 -2.60
N THR A 119 -16.23 -13.74 -2.10
CA THR A 119 -15.65 -14.95 -1.49
C THR A 119 -15.53 -14.87 0.02
N ARG A 120 -15.43 -13.64 0.57
CA ARG A 120 -15.10 -13.38 1.97
C ARG A 120 -13.80 -14.06 2.41
N ALA A 121 -12.87 -14.22 1.47
CA ALA A 121 -11.56 -14.81 1.77
C ALA A 121 -10.82 -13.99 2.83
N CYS A 122 -10.17 -14.67 3.76
CA CYS A 122 -9.46 -14.02 4.88
C CYS A 122 -8.33 -13.10 4.41
N ILE A 123 -7.69 -13.45 3.28
CA ILE A 123 -6.60 -12.68 2.68
C ILE A 123 -6.78 -12.68 1.17
N VAL A 124 -6.69 -11.50 0.54
CA VAL A 124 -6.70 -11.36 -0.93
C VAL A 124 -5.39 -10.71 -1.38
N ILE A 125 -4.68 -11.36 -2.32
CA ILE A 125 -3.38 -10.90 -2.83
C ILE A 125 -3.45 -10.74 -4.35
N PRO A 126 -3.01 -9.59 -4.91
CA PRO A 126 -2.90 -9.47 -6.36
C PRO A 126 -1.71 -10.28 -6.88
N THR A 127 -1.87 -10.92 -8.03
CA THR A 127 -0.76 -11.56 -8.75
C THR A 127 -0.60 -10.95 -10.14
N TYR A 128 0.64 -10.74 -10.54
CA TYR A 128 0.98 -10.38 -11.91
C TYR A 128 1.92 -11.44 -12.49
N ARG A 129 1.44 -12.16 -13.52
CA ARG A 129 2.17 -13.29 -14.14
C ARG A 129 2.64 -14.32 -13.11
N GLY A 130 1.76 -14.67 -12.15
CA GLY A 130 2.04 -15.66 -11.10
C GLY A 130 2.89 -15.14 -9.93
N THR A 131 3.36 -13.88 -9.96
CA THR A 131 4.11 -13.28 -8.85
C THR A 131 3.18 -12.47 -7.97
N ARG A 132 3.15 -12.77 -6.66
CA ARG A 132 2.37 -12.06 -5.66
C ARG A 132 2.91 -10.63 -5.45
N GLY A 133 2.00 -9.66 -5.38
CA GLY A 133 2.31 -8.24 -5.18
C GLY A 133 1.55 -7.60 -4.03
N ASN A 134 1.54 -6.28 -4.01
CA ASN A 134 0.76 -5.44 -3.09
C ASN A 134 -0.22 -4.56 -3.91
N PRO A 135 -1.23 -3.97 -3.23
CA PRO A 135 -1.56 -4.08 -1.80
C PRO A 135 -2.19 -5.42 -1.46
N VAL A 136 -2.09 -5.85 -0.20
CA VAL A 136 -2.76 -7.05 0.31
C VAL A 136 -4.00 -6.65 1.10
N LEU A 137 -5.14 -7.27 0.82
CA LEU A 137 -6.38 -7.08 1.58
C LEU A 137 -6.48 -8.16 2.67
N PHE A 138 -6.74 -7.74 3.89
CA PHE A 138 -6.99 -8.60 5.05
C PHE A 138 -8.42 -8.40 5.55
N ASP A 139 -9.15 -9.50 5.72
CA ASP A 139 -10.42 -9.52 6.45
C ASP A 139 -10.18 -9.14 7.93
N ARG A 140 -11.18 -8.56 8.58
CA ARG A 140 -11.09 -8.14 9.97
C ARG A 140 -10.72 -9.28 10.93
N SER A 141 -11.11 -10.50 10.63
CA SER A 141 -10.77 -11.70 11.41
C SER A 141 -9.24 -11.94 11.52
N ILE A 142 -8.45 -11.41 10.57
CA ILE A 142 -6.98 -11.52 10.57
C ILE A 142 -6.30 -10.44 11.43
N PHE A 143 -6.98 -9.34 11.76
CA PHE A 143 -6.36 -8.21 12.50
C PHE A 143 -5.73 -8.64 13.84
N PRO A 144 -6.34 -9.52 14.67
CA PRO A 144 -5.70 -10.00 15.89
C PRO A 144 -4.36 -10.71 15.66
N GLN A 145 -4.21 -11.42 14.53
CA GLN A 145 -2.94 -12.05 14.19
C GLN A 145 -1.87 -11.01 13.82
N ILE A 146 -2.27 -9.92 13.15
CA ILE A 146 -1.38 -8.81 12.81
C ILE A 146 -0.96 -8.05 14.08
N GLU A 147 -1.85 -7.87 15.05
CA GLU A 147 -1.52 -7.28 16.35
C GLU A 147 -0.44 -8.08 17.11
N GLY A 148 -0.35 -9.38 16.89
CA GLY A 148 0.65 -10.27 17.52
C GLY A 148 2.06 -10.20 16.90
N ILE A 149 2.26 -9.59 15.71
CA ILE A 149 3.60 -9.53 15.07
C ILE A 149 4.51 -8.50 15.79
N ARG A 150 5.84 -8.67 15.66
CA ARG A 150 6.84 -7.76 16.27
C ARG A 150 8.00 -7.52 15.31
N GLY A 151 8.71 -6.40 15.49
CA GLY A 151 9.93 -6.02 14.77
C GLY A 151 9.67 -5.63 13.32
N ASP A 152 10.69 -5.72 12.48
CA ASP A 152 10.67 -5.34 11.07
C ASP A 152 10.04 -6.43 10.18
N VAL A 153 8.99 -7.06 10.69
CA VAL A 153 8.22 -8.07 9.97
C VAL A 153 6.88 -7.46 9.60
N GLY A 154 6.67 -7.24 8.32
CA GLY A 154 5.37 -6.85 7.80
C GLY A 154 4.36 -8.01 7.89
N ALA A 155 3.20 -7.88 7.27
CA ALA A 155 2.15 -8.90 7.27
C ALA A 155 2.54 -10.23 6.57
N LYS A 156 3.73 -10.33 5.97
CA LYS A 156 4.20 -11.55 5.27
C LYS A 156 4.17 -12.83 6.13
N SER A 157 4.46 -12.72 7.42
CA SER A 157 4.40 -13.86 8.34
C SER A 157 2.96 -14.34 8.57
N VAL A 158 2.01 -13.40 8.61
CA VAL A 158 0.57 -13.71 8.75
C VAL A 158 0.06 -14.37 7.47
N VAL A 159 0.41 -13.84 6.30
CA VAL A 159 0.09 -14.47 5.01
C VAL A 159 0.60 -15.91 4.93
N ARG A 160 1.84 -16.18 5.36
CA ARG A 160 2.39 -17.54 5.36
C ARG A 160 1.67 -18.49 6.29
N ARG A 161 1.27 -18.04 7.48
CA ARG A 161 0.52 -18.88 8.43
C ARG A 161 -0.89 -19.22 7.97
N ASN A 162 -1.48 -18.37 7.13
CA ASN A 162 -2.83 -18.53 6.61
C ASN A 162 -2.80 -18.87 5.08
N ALA A 163 -1.80 -19.61 4.62
CA ALA A 163 -1.60 -19.86 3.18
C ALA A 163 -2.81 -20.50 2.49
N SER A 164 -3.57 -21.35 3.19
CA SER A 164 -4.82 -21.98 2.71
C SER A 164 -6.00 -21.01 2.60
N GLU A 165 -5.96 -19.87 3.29
CA GLU A 165 -7.00 -18.84 3.33
C GLU A 165 -6.70 -17.67 2.37
N VAL A 166 -5.67 -17.81 1.53
CA VAL A 166 -5.26 -16.79 0.58
C VAL A 166 -5.99 -16.97 -0.73
N LEU A 167 -6.72 -15.94 -1.15
CA LEU A 167 -7.24 -15.82 -2.50
C LEU A 167 -6.26 -15.01 -3.36
N GLU A 168 -5.73 -15.61 -4.40
CA GLU A 168 -4.93 -14.91 -5.40
C GLU A 168 -5.82 -14.34 -6.50
N VAL A 169 -5.63 -13.06 -6.82
CA VAL A 169 -6.35 -12.37 -7.89
C VAL A 169 -5.36 -11.99 -8.98
N ASP A 170 -5.43 -12.66 -10.12
CA ASP A 170 -4.60 -12.29 -11.27
C ASP A 170 -5.01 -10.92 -11.81
N VAL A 171 -4.05 -9.99 -11.89
CA VAL A 171 -4.24 -8.62 -12.35
C VAL A 171 -3.30 -8.29 -13.53
N ARG A 172 -3.78 -7.46 -14.47
CA ARG A 172 -2.95 -6.99 -15.60
C ARG A 172 -2.23 -5.69 -15.25
N ASP A 173 -1.66 -5.64 -14.03
CA ASP A 173 -1.06 -4.45 -13.46
C ASP A 173 0.32 -4.76 -12.86
N ILE A 174 1.38 -4.38 -13.57
CA ILE A 174 2.75 -4.56 -13.09
C ILE A 174 3.05 -3.66 -11.87
N GLY A 175 2.26 -2.60 -11.66
CA GLY A 175 2.42 -1.69 -10.52
C GLY A 175 2.36 -2.39 -9.18
N VAL A 176 1.70 -3.56 -9.09
CA VAL A 176 1.65 -4.34 -7.84
C VAL A 176 3.01 -4.93 -7.42
N LEU A 177 3.99 -4.94 -8.32
CA LEU A 177 5.36 -5.42 -8.09
C LEU A 177 6.41 -4.30 -8.10
N ALA A 178 6.00 -3.05 -8.31
CA ALA A 178 6.92 -1.94 -8.58
C ALA A 178 7.16 -1.09 -7.32
N ASP A 179 8.06 -1.55 -6.46
CA ASP A 179 8.58 -0.78 -5.33
C ASP A 179 9.61 0.24 -5.83
N ILE A 180 9.53 1.47 -5.36
CA ILE A 180 10.50 2.52 -5.68
C ILE A 180 11.41 2.73 -4.47
N ASP A 181 12.58 2.10 -4.52
CA ASP A 181 13.59 2.16 -3.45
C ASP A 181 14.79 3.02 -3.80
N THR A 182 15.06 3.19 -5.10
CA THR A 182 16.20 3.96 -5.63
C THR A 182 15.78 4.89 -6.76
N PRO A 183 16.56 5.93 -7.08
CA PRO A 183 16.31 6.77 -8.27
C PRO A 183 16.28 5.97 -9.58
N SER A 184 17.04 4.88 -9.68
CA SER A 184 17.00 3.97 -10.82
C SER A 184 15.66 3.29 -10.97
N ASP A 185 15.07 2.77 -9.87
CA ASP A 185 13.75 2.13 -9.89
C ASP A 185 12.69 3.08 -10.43
N LEU A 186 12.76 4.35 -10.02
CA LEU A 186 11.84 5.37 -10.51
C LEU A 186 11.98 5.59 -12.01
N ALA A 187 13.21 5.72 -12.51
CA ALA A 187 13.50 5.93 -13.93
C ALA A 187 13.01 4.74 -14.77
N ASP A 188 13.25 3.51 -14.31
CA ASP A 188 12.86 2.27 -14.98
C ASP A 188 11.33 2.13 -15.01
N ALA A 189 10.65 2.36 -13.90
CA ALA A 189 9.20 2.25 -13.79
C ALA A 189 8.48 3.27 -14.70
N VAL A 190 8.96 4.51 -14.75
CA VAL A 190 8.44 5.56 -15.66
C VAL A 190 8.74 5.21 -17.12
N GLY A 191 9.94 4.69 -17.41
CA GLY A 191 10.34 4.27 -18.76
C GLY A 191 9.49 3.13 -19.32
N VAL A 192 9.21 2.11 -18.51
CA VAL A 192 8.33 0.97 -18.89
C VAL A 192 6.91 1.46 -19.17
N ARG A 193 6.39 2.40 -18.39
CA ARG A 193 5.04 2.95 -18.56
C ARG A 193 4.91 3.74 -19.86
N LYS A 194 5.90 4.61 -20.18
CA LYS A 194 5.91 5.39 -21.43
C LYS A 194 5.94 4.52 -22.69
N ARG A 195 6.66 3.39 -22.68
CA ARG A 195 6.69 2.45 -23.81
C ARG A 195 5.33 1.77 -24.03
N ARG A 196 4.58 1.46 -22.98
CA ARG A 196 3.25 0.82 -23.06
C ARG A 196 2.15 1.75 -23.54
N THR A 197 2.21 3.04 -23.23
CA THR A 197 1.25 4.03 -23.72
C THR A 197 1.45 4.33 -25.21
N ARG A 198 2.71 4.33 -25.71
CA ARG A 198 3.03 4.53 -27.14
C ARG A 198 2.69 3.33 -28.03
N GLY A 199 2.59 2.12 -27.48
CA GLY A 199 2.23 0.90 -28.25
C GLY A 199 0.73 0.62 -28.34
N ARG A 200 -0.13 1.53 -27.88
CA ARG A 200 -1.60 1.43 -27.93
C ARG A 200 -2.26 2.54 -28.77
N ALA A 201 -1.48 3.35 -29.46
CA ALA A 201 -1.94 4.38 -30.40
C ALA A 201 -1.88 3.84 -31.83
#